data_a14232c5cfd4586c45c2ec6f3df11a59
#
_entry.id   a14232c5cfd4586c45c2ec6f3df11a59
#
_cell.length_a   1.000
_cell.length_b   1.000
_cell.length_c   1.000
_cell.angle_alpha   90.00
_cell.angle_beta   90.00
_cell.angle_gamma   90.00
#
_symmetry.space_group_name_H-M   'P 1'
#
loop_
_entity.id
_entity.type
_entity.pdbx_description
1 polymer ?
#
loop_
_entity_poly.entity_id
_entity_poly.type
_entity_poly.pdbx_seq_one_letter_code
_entity_poly.pdbx_strand_id
1 'polypeptide(L)'
;MLLLSLPVIVLMKPILNLWLVDVPDYAVIFSQWILGAHLFGTYALMLYTPMMASGRLKENSYASVLVTVFGVVGLYFVLKAGGSVMWVQYFTLISTFLYSYVVKPIIVCKYIPDYKWKDILINTWEMVKVSILPVAICILIYKFWPVTNFWIMALQAIIIMGAVGTSALVFMDKLMRQKLFAIVKSKLHITK
;
A
#
# COMPACT_ATOMS: atom_id res chain seq x y z
N MET A 1 -4.45 -1.83 -5.50
CA MET A 1 -3.31 -2.33 -4.73
C MET A 1 -3.72 -3.12 -3.49
N LEU A 2 -4.53 -2.60 -2.56
CA LEU A 2 -4.97 -3.31 -1.35
C LEU A 2 -5.53 -4.72 -1.63
N LEU A 3 -6.29 -4.90 -2.69
CA LEU A 3 -6.94 -6.16 -3.06
C LEU A 3 -5.95 -7.32 -3.25
N LEU A 4 -4.77 -7.04 -3.78
CA LEU A 4 -3.73 -8.04 -4.01
C LEU A 4 -2.70 -8.10 -2.87
N SER A 5 -2.35 -6.94 -2.30
CA SER A 5 -1.28 -6.87 -1.29
C SER A 5 -1.71 -7.45 0.04
N LEU A 6 -2.95 -7.22 0.50
CA LEU A 6 -3.41 -7.69 1.81
C LEU A 6 -3.42 -9.22 1.93
N PRO A 7 -4.01 -9.98 0.98
CA PRO A 7 -3.92 -11.45 1.04
C PRO A 7 -2.48 -11.93 1.05
N VAL A 8 -1.61 -11.35 0.21
CA VAL A 8 -0.20 -11.75 0.12
C VAL A 8 0.55 -11.45 1.42
N ILE A 9 0.31 -10.31 2.07
CA ILE A 9 0.94 -9.98 3.36
C ILE A 9 0.54 -10.98 4.44
N VAL A 10 -0.75 -11.33 4.53
CA VAL A 10 -1.27 -12.25 5.55
C VAL A 10 -0.78 -13.67 5.31
N LEU A 11 -0.78 -14.10 4.05
CA LEU A 11 -0.43 -15.44 3.63
C LEU A 11 1.05 -15.58 3.22
N MET A 12 1.90 -14.59 3.54
CA MET A 12 3.30 -14.58 3.11
C MET A 12 4.05 -15.84 3.51
N LYS A 13 3.90 -16.29 4.77
CA LYS A 13 4.57 -17.49 5.27
C LYS A 13 4.18 -18.76 4.49
N PRO A 14 2.89 -19.10 4.33
CA PRO A 14 2.52 -20.28 3.52
C PRO A 14 2.86 -20.14 2.04
N ILE A 15 2.83 -18.92 1.47
CA ILE A 15 3.23 -18.69 0.07
C ILE A 15 4.73 -18.98 -0.10
N LEU A 16 5.58 -18.45 0.78
CA LEU A 16 7.02 -18.72 0.72
C LEU A 16 7.34 -20.20 0.93
N ASN A 17 6.67 -20.88 1.84
CA ASN A 17 6.84 -22.31 2.06
C ASN A 17 6.42 -23.16 0.85
N LEU A 18 5.53 -22.67 0.01
CA LEU A 18 5.11 -23.37 -1.21
C LEU A 18 6.14 -23.24 -2.33
N TRP A 19 6.92 -22.16 -2.32
CA TRP A 19 7.85 -21.78 -3.38
C TRP A 19 9.31 -22.09 -3.03
N LEU A 20 9.69 -21.96 -1.75
CA LEU A 20 11.04 -22.20 -1.26
C LEU A 20 11.09 -23.50 -0.46
N VAL A 21 12.15 -24.29 -0.68
CA VAL A 21 12.42 -25.50 0.10
C VAL A 21 12.76 -25.13 1.55
N ASP A 22 13.62 -24.13 1.72
CA ASP A 22 13.98 -23.57 3.03
C ASP A 22 13.71 -22.06 3.03
N VAL A 23 12.87 -21.59 3.95
CA VAL A 23 12.53 -20.18 4.08
C VAL A 23 13.46 -19.52 5.09
N PRO A 24 14.30 -18.53 4.70
CA PRO A 24 15.16 -17.81 5.63
C PRO A 24 14.34 -17.13 6.73
N ASP A 25 14.87 -17.08 7.96
CA ASP A 25 14.18 -16.59 9.16
C ASP A 25 13.56 -15.19 9.00
N TYR A 26 14.24 -14.31 8.28
CA TYR A 26 13.79 -12.93 8.07
C TYR A 26 12.98 -12.71 6.78
N ALA A 27 12.91 -13.69 5.88
CA ALA A 27 12.30 -13.52 4.55
C ALA A 27 10.81 -13.15 4.64
N VAL A 28 10.06 -13.81 5.54
CA VAL A 28 8.63 -13.53 5.75
C VAL A 28 8.43 -12.08 6.21
N ILE A 29 9.14 -11.71 7.27
CA ILE A 29 9.00 -10.38 7.90
C ILE A 29 9.44 -9.29 6.92
N PHE A 30 10.55 -9.45 6.23
CA PHE A 30 11.04 -8.47 5.25
C PHE A 30 10.07 -8.30 4.09
N SER A 31 9.54 -9.37 3.55
CA SER A 31 8.55 -9.31 2.46
C SER A 31 7.26 -8.61 2.90
N GLN A 32 6.76 -8.88 4.11
CA GLN A 32 5.60 -8.20 4.67
C GLN A 32 5.84 -6.69 4.83
N TRP A 33 7.00 -6.28 5.36
CA TRP A 33 7.36 -4.87 5.53
C TRP A 33 7.51 -4.14 4.19
N ILE A 34 8.15 -4.77 3.20
CA ILE A 34 8.29 -4.19 1.85
C ILE A 34 6.92 -3.98 1.22
N LEU A 35 6.03 -4.96 1.28
CA LEU A 35 4.67 -4.81 0.76
C LEU A 35 3.89 -3.72 1.50
N GLY A 36 4.04 -3.64 2.83
CA GLY A 36 3.47 -2.56 3.64
C GLY A 36 3.99 -1.18 3.21
N ALA A 37 5.29 -1.03 3.01
CA ALA A 37 5.89 0.21 2.51
C ALA A 37 5.36 0.59 1.11
N HIS A 38 5.19 -0.38 0.21
CA HIS A 38 4.60 -0.14 -1.11
C HIS A 38 3.14 0.31 -1.04
N LEU A 39 2.36 -0.14 -0.07
CA LEU A 39 1.00 0.37 0.14
C LEU A 39 1.00 1.86 0.47
N PHE A 40 1.91 2.31 1.35
CA PHE A 40 2.09 3.74 1.62
C PHE A 40 2.59 4.50 0.39
N GLY A 41 3.50 3.93 -0.38
CA GLY A 41 4.01 4.51 -1.63
C GLY A 41 2.94 4.68 -2.73
N THR A 42 1.90 3.85 -2.73
CA THR A 42 0.80 3.94 -3.71
C THR A 42 0.06 5.28 -3.62
N TYR A 43 -0.09 5.84 -2.42
CA TYR A 43 -0.65 7.18 -2.24
C TYR A 43 0.18 8.26 -2.95
N ALA A 44 1.50 8.14 -2.87
CA ALA A 44 2.40 9.06 -3.55
C ALA A 44 2.25 9.04 -5.09
N LEU A 45 1.84 7.91 -5.68
CA LEU A 45 1.59 7.81 -7.12
C LEU A 45 0.39 8.65 -7.56
N MET A 46 -0.66 8.79 -6.74
CA MET A 46 -1.81 9.65 -7.07
C MET A 46 -1.40 11.12 -7.15
N LEU A 47 -0.51 11.56 -6.27
CA LEU A 47 0.02 12.92 -6.29
C LEU A 47 1.08 13.15 -7.39
N TYR A 48 1.58 12.08 -8.01
CA TYR A 48 2.53 12.17 -9.11
C TYR A 48 1.88 12.65 -10.42
N THR A 49 0.65 12.22 -10.69
CA THR A 49 -0.09 12.59 -11.91
C THR A 49 -0.23 14.10 -12.11
N PRO A 50 -0.72 14.90 -11.13
CA PRO A 50 -0.80 16.36 -11.27
C PRO A 50 0.57 17.02 -11.41
N MET A 51 1.62 16.47 -10.81
CA MET A 51 2.98 16.97 -10.99
C MET A 51 3.52 16.73 -12.40
N MET A 52 3.22 15.58 -13.00
CA MET A 52 3.52 15.32 -14.41
C MET A 52 2.78 16.31 -15.33
N ALA A 53 1.48 16.50 -15.10
CA ALA A 53 0.65 17.41 -15.90
C ALA A 53 1.12 18.87 -15.83
N SER A 54 1.66 19.30 -14.68
CA SER A 54 2.20 20.64 -14.48
C SER A 54 3.66 20.84 -14.93
N GLY A 55 4.34 19.77 -15.39
CA GLY A 55 5.75 19.81 -15.78
C GLY A 55 6.76 19.95 -14.62
N ARG A 56 6.31 19.83 -13.37
CA ARG A 56 7.12 20.02 -12.15
C ARG A 56 7.77 18.72 -11.64
N LEU A 57 8.35 17.94 -12.55
CA LEU A 57 8.98 16.66 -12.22
C LEU A 57 10.34 16.82 -11.52
N LYS A 58 11.05 17.91 -11.80
CA LYS A 58 12.37 18.17 -11.23
C LYS A 58 12.31 18.26 -9.70
N GLU A 59 11.38 19.03 -9.17
CA GLU A 59 11.20 19.26 -7.74
C GLU A 59 10.86 17.94 -7.01
N ASN A 60 10.02 17.13 -7.62
CA ASN A 60 9.68 15.80 -7.09
C ASN A 60 10.90 14.88 -7.05
N SER A 61 11.70 14.87 -8.12
CA SER A 61 12.90 14.04 -8.21
C SER A 61 13.96 14.45 -7.19
N TYR A 62 14.24 15.74 -7.05
CA TYR A 62 15.18 16.24 -6.04
C TYR A 62 14.73 15.86 -4.62
N ALA A 63 13.46 16.04 -4.30
CA ALA A 63 12.93 15.70 -2.98
C ALA A 63 13.02 14.19 -2.70
N SER A 64 12.71 13.35 -3.69
CA SER A 64 12.83 11.90 -3.58
C SER A 64 14.27 11.47 -3.31
N VAL A 65 15.23 12.01 -4.07
CA VAL A 65 16.66 11.72 -3.88
C VAL A 65 17.12 12.16 -2.48
N LEU A 66 16.76 13.36 -2.05
CA LEU A 66 17.14 13.86 -0.71
C LEU A 66 16.63 12.93 0.40
N VAL A 67 15.34 12.57 0.40
CA VAL A 67 14.77 11.68 1.41
C VAL A 67 15.47 10.31 1.39
N THR A 68 15.74 9.77 0.21
CA THR A 68 16.44 8.48 0.07
C THR A 68 17.87 8.55 0.58
N VAL A 69 18.63 9.59 0.21
CA VAL A 69 20.01 9.77 0.68
C VAL A 69 20.06 9.91 2.20
N PHE A 70 19.21 10.75 2.80
CA PHE A 70 19.13 10.88 4.26
C PHE A 70 18.76 9.55 4.94
N GLY A 71 17.85 8.78 4.35
CA GLY A 71 17.48 7.45 4.83
C GLY A 71 18.67 6.48 4.83
N VAL A 72 19.42 6.42 3.72
CA VAL A 72 20.61 5.55 3.59
C VAL A 72 21.72 5.98 4.53
N VAL A 73 22.00 7.28 4.64
CA VAL A 73 23.01 7.81 5.56
C VAL A 73 22.64 7.50 7.02
N GLY A 74 21.38 7.73 7.41
CA GLY A 74 20.90 7.39 8.75
C GLY A 74 21.03 5.89 9.05
N LEU A 75 20.63 5.04 8.09
CA LEU A 75 20.77 3.60 8.20
C LEU A 75 22.24 3.18 8.38
N TYR A 76 23.16 3.76 7.60
CA TYR A 76 24.59 3.48 7.73
C TYR A 76 25.11 3.74 9.16
N PHE A 77 24.75 4.86 9.76
CA PHE A 77 25.17 5.16 11.13
C PHE A 77 24.60 4.19 12.16
N VAL A 78 23.34 3.78 12.02
CA VAL A 78 22.68 2.83 12.91
C VAL A 78 23.32 1.45 12.80
N LEU A 79 23.60 0.97 11.58
CA LEU A 79 24.26 -0.32 11.38
C LEU A 79 25.70 -0.30 11.87
N LYS A 80 26.44 0.80 11.69
CA LYS A 80 27.80 0.98 12.21
C LYS A 80 27.84 0.98 13.74
N ALA A 81 26.78 1.45 14.39
CA ALA A 81 26.62 1.40 15.85
C ALA A 81 26.18 0.02 16.38
N GLY A 82 26.13 -1.02 15.53
CA GLY A 82 25.73 -2.39 15.93
C GLY A 82 24.23 -2.65 15.89
N GLY A 83 23.45 -1.80 15.20
CA GLY A 83 22.01 -2.00 15.04
C GLY A 83 21.66 -3.28 14.28
N SER A 84 20.53 -3.88 14.61
CA SER A 84 20.00 -5.07 13.93
C SER A 84 19.68 -4.81 12.46
N VAL A 85 19.76 -5.84 11.62
CA VAL A 85 19.36 -5.79 10.19
C VAL A 85 17.90 -5.34 9.99
N MET A 86 17.04 -5.51 10.99
CA MET A 86 15.65 -5.01 10.99
C MET A 86 15.54 -3.50 10.79
N TRP A 87 16.56 -2.73 11.16
CA TRP A 87 16.57 -1.27 10.95
C TRP A 87 16.47 -0.87 9.48
N VAL A 88 16.92 -1.74 8.56
CA VAL A 88 16.75 -1.51 7.12
C VAL A 88 15.28 -1.29 6.77
N GLN A 89 14.40 -2.14 7.31
CA GLN A 89 12.97 -2.07 7.04
C GLN A 89 12.31 -0.85 7.70
N TYR A 90 12.70 -0.54 8.93
CA TYR A 90 12.20 0.66 9.61
C TYR A 90 12.58 1.93 8.87
N PHE A 91 13.83 2.07 8.42
CA PHE A 91 14.27 3.23 7.63
C PHE A 91 13.54 3.31 6.28
N THR A 92 13.36 2.19 5.60
CA THR A 92 12.60 2.14 4.33
C THR A 92 11.16 2.61 4.54
N LEU A 93 10.49 2.10 5.57
CA LEU A 93 9.11 2.46 5.88
C LEU A 93 8.98 3.94 6.28
N ILE A 94 9.86 4.43 7.16
CA ILE A 94 9.88 5.83 7.60
C ILE A 94 10.15 6.75 6.42
N SER A 95 11.15 6.46 5.58
CA SER A 95 11.48 7.26 4.40
C SER A 95 10.33 7.28 3.41
N THR A 96 9.69 6.14 3.14
CA THR A 96 8.53 6.06 2.25
C THR A 96 7.34 6.83 2.82
N PHE A 97 7.09 6.72 4.11
CA PHE A 97 6.03 7.45 4.78
C PHE A 97 6.27 8.96 4.75
N LEU A 98 7.45 9.42 5.14
CA LEU A 98 7.81 10.84 5.10
C LEU A 98 7.70 11.41 3.69
N TYR A 99 8.22 10.70 2.70
CA TYR A 99 8.13 11.14 1.30
C TYR A 99 6.67 11.22 0.83
N SER A 100 5.88 10.18 1.08
CA SER A 100 4.51 10.07 0.57
C SER A 100 3.53 11.03 1.23
N TYR A 101 3.60 11.19 2.56
CA TYR A 101 2.59 11.90 3.33
C TYR A 101 3.00 13.30 3.80
N VAL A 102 4.29 13.61 3.77
CA VAL A 102 4.79 14.93 4.18
C VAL A 102 5.40 15.67 3.00
N VAL A 103 6.45 15.15 2.42
CA VAL A 103 7.25 15.88 1.43
C VAL A 103 6.47 16.12 0.13
N LYS A 104 5.88 15.07 -0.42
CA LYS A 104 5.16 15.14 -1.69
C LYS A 104 3.91 16.02 -1.63
N PRO A 105 3.04 15.93 -0.61
CA PRO A 105 1.93 16.88 -0.45
C PRO A 105 2.38 18.34 -0.34
N ILE A 106 3.47 18.63 0.38
CA ILE A 106 4.02 19.99 0.47
C ILE A 106 4.41 20.52 -0.91
N ILE A 107 5.09 19.68 -1.70
CA ILE A 107 5.52 20.07 -3.05
C ILE A 107 4.29 20.33 -3.94
N VAL A 108 3.30 19.44 -3.91
CA VAL A 108 2.08 19.58 -4.71
C VAL A 108 1.34 20.87 -4.35
N CYS A 109 1.10 21.14 -3.08
CA CYS A 109 0.43 22.37 -2.64
C CYS A 109 1.22 23.64 -2.96
N LYS A 110 2.57 23.58 -2.97
CA LYS A 110 3.42 24.72 -3.26
C LYS A 110 3.43 25.09 -4.75
N TYR A 111 3.43 24.11 -5.62
CA TYR A 111 3.65 24.32 -7.05
C TYR A 111 2.40 24.19 -7.92
N ILE A 112 1.31 23.67 -7.38
CA ILE A 112 0.05 23.45 -8.10
C ILE A 112 -1.08 24.18 -7.34
N PRO A 113 -1.52 25.39 -7.79
CA PRO A 113 -2.47 26.23 -7.07
C PRO A 113 -3.84 25.58 -6.82
N ASP A 114 -4.24 24.65 -7.69
CA ASP A 114 -5.53 23.96 -7.61
C ASP A 114 -5.62 22.96 -6.45
N TYR A 115 -4.49 22.57 -5.87
CA TYR A 115 -4.42 21.60 -4.77
C TYR A 115 -4.27 22.30 -3.42
N LYS A 116 -5.29 22.17 -2.59
CA LYS A 116 -5.26 22.65 -1.21
C LYS A 116 -4.89 21.53 -0.24
N TRP A 117 -4.16 21.88 0.79
CA TRP A 117 -3.78 20.92 1.85
C TRP A 117 -4.98 20.18 2.46
N LYS A 118 -6.12 20.89 2.60
CA LYS A 118 -7.38 20.28 3.10
C LYS A 118 -7.88 19.14 2.20
N ASP A 119 -7.83 19.32 0.89
CA ASP A 119 -8.31 18.30 -0.07
C ASP A 119 -7.44 17.05 -0.04
N ILE A 120 -6.13 17.24 0.12
CA ILE A 120 -5.18 16.13 0.28
C ILE A 120 -5.46 15.36 1.57
N LEU A 121 -5.70 16.06 2.69
CA LEU A 121 -6.03 15.42 3.97
C LEU A 121 -7.37 14.67 3.91
N ILE A 122 -8.40 15.24 3.30
CA ILE A 122 -9.70 14.61 3.12
C ILE A 122 -9.55 13.33 2.30
N ASN A 123 -8.85 13.39 1.17
CA ASN A 123 -8.61 12.23 0.32
C ASN A 123 -7.82 11.14 1.05
N THR A 124 -6.82 11.52 1.86
CA THR A 124 -6.06 10.58 2.69
C THR A 124 -6.96 9.91 3.72
N TRP A 125 -7.85 10.67 4.35
CA TRP A 125 -8.81 10.17 5.34
C TRP A 125 -9.81 9.18 4.74
N GLU A 126 -10.32 9.48 3.54
CA GLU A 126 -11.20 8.54 2.81
C GLU A 126 -10.49 7.22 2.49
N MET A 127 -9.23 7.25 2.08
CA MET A 127 -8.43 6.04 1.87
C MET A 127 -8.24 5.22 3.14
N VAL A 128 -7.98 5.88 4.27
CA VAL A 128 -7.83 5.21 5.57
C VAL A 128 -9.13 4.51 5.95
N LYS A 129 -10.28 5.17 5.81
CA LYS A 129 -11.61 4.56 6.09
C LYS A 129 -11.84 3.28 5.29
N VAL A 130 -11.55 3.30 3.98
CA VAL A 130 -11.70 2.11 3.11
C VAL A 130 -10.81 0.96 3.58
N SER A 131 -9.63 1.28 4.14
CA SER A 131 -8.63 0.29 4.56
C SER A 131 -8.91 -0.35 5.92
N ILE A 132 -9.67 0.31 6.81
CA ILE A 132 -9.89 -0.15 8.19
C ILE A 132 -10.55 -1.54 8.22
N LEU A 133 -11.63 -1.71 7.47
CA LEU A 133 -12.42 -2.97 7.49
C LEU A 133 -11.61 -4.16 6.95
N PRO A 134 -10.94 -4.09 5.79
CA PRO A 134 -10.11 -5.19 5.31
C PRO A 134 -8.94 -5.52 6.25
N VAL A 135 -8.30 -4.50 6.82
CA VAL A 135 -7.19 -4.71 7.77
C VAL A 135 -7.68 -5.40 9.03
N ALA A 136 -8.83 -5.01 9.57
CA ALA A 136 -9.42 -5.68 10.73
C ALA A 136 -9.71 -7.17 10.44
N ILE A 137 -10.28 -7.48 9.27
CA ILE A 137 -10.54 -8.86 8.85
C ILE A 137 -9.23 -9.63 8.68
N CYS A 138 -8.19 -9.03 8.11
CA CYS A 138 -6.87 -9.64 8.00
C CYS A 138 -6.28 -10.01 9.36
N ILE A 139 -6.37 -9.12 10.35
CA ILE A 139 -5.88 -9.38 11.71
C ILE A 139 -6.66 -10.53 12.36
N LEU A 140 -7.99 -10.58 12.18
CA LEU A 140 -8.82 -11.66 12.69
C LEU A 140 -8.46 -13.01 12.06
N ILE A 141 -8.31 -13.07 10.74
CA ILE A 141 -7.92 -14.28 10.03
C ILE A 141 -6.54 -14.75 10.49
N TYR A 142 -5.56 -13.84 10.55
CA TYR A 142 -4.21 -14.16 10.98
C TYR A 142 -4.16 -14.76 12.40
N LYS A 143 -4.98 -14.22 13.33
CA LYS A 143 -4.98 -14.64 14.74
C LYS A 143 -5.78 -15.92 15.00
N PHE A 144 -6.93 -16.07 14.34
CA PHE A 144 -7.89 -17.12 14.69
C PHE A 144 -7.94 -18.29 13.72
N TRP A 145 -7.37 -18.15 12.51
CA TRP A 145 -7.48 -19.18 11.48
C TRP A 145 -6.11 -19.53 10.90
N PRO A 146 -5.36 -20.45 11.53
CA PRO A 146 -4.07 -20.89 11.02
C PRO A 146 -4.22 -21.64 9.69
N VAL A 147 -3.29 -21.40 8.77
CA VAL A 147 -3.26 -22.09 7.47
C VAL A 147 -2.69 -23.49 7.67
N THR A 148 -3.50 -24.52 7.46
CA THR A 148 -3.08 -25.91 7.53
C THR A 148 -2.91 -26.56 6.16
N ASN A 149 -3.72 -26.13 5.15
CA ASN A 149 -3.75 -26.73 3.82
C ASN A 149 -3.83 -25.64 2.74
N PHE A 150 -3.41 -26.01 1.50
CA PHE A 150 -3.50 -25.14 0.33
C PHE A 150 -4.92 -24.61 0.07
N TRP A 151 -5.94 -25.43 0.24
CA TRP A 151 -7.34 -25.05 0.05
C TRP A 151 -7.81 -24.01 1.06
N ILE A 152 -7.37 -24.11 2.30
CA ILE A 152 -7.66 -23.10 3.35
C ILE A 152 -6.97 -21.78 3.00
N MET A 153 -5.74 -21.82 2.50
CA MET A 153 -5.02 -20.63 2.02
C MET A 153 -5.79 -19.92 0.88
N ALA A 154 -6.26 -20.68 -0.11
CA ALA A 154 -7.03 -20.14 -1.22
C ALA A 154 -8.35 -19.52 -0.75
N LEU A 155 -9.05 -20.18 0.17
CA LEU A 155 -10.30 -19.69 0.75
C LEU A 155 -10.08 -18.40 1.56
N GLN A 156 -9.04 -18.33 2.36
CA GLN A 156 -8.67 -17.12 3.10
C GLN A 156 -8.34 -15.96 2.15
N ALA A 157 -7.60 -16.21 1.07
CA ALA A 157 -7.31 -15.20 0.05
C ALA A 157 -8.60 -14.64 -0.57
N ILE A 158 -9.57 -15.51 -0.91
CA ILE A 158 -10.86 -15.11 -1.47
C ILE A 158 -11.65 -14.26 -0.47
N ILE A 159 -11.68 -14.64 0.82
CA ILE A 159 -12.39 -13.89 1.87
C ILE A 159 -11.77 -12.49 2.02
N ILE A 160 -10.43 -12.40 2.06
CA ILE A 160 -9.74 -11.10 2.18
C ILE A 160 -10.01 -10.23 0.95
N MET A 161 -9.93 -10.80 -0.26
CA MET A 161 -10.25 -10.07 -1.50
C MET A 161 -11.71 -9.61 -1.53
N GLY A 162 -12.64 -10.46 -1.08
CA GLY A 162 -14.05 -10.11 -0.92
C GLY A 162 -14.25 -8.96 0.07
N ALA A 163 -13.57 -8.99 1.19
CA ALA A 163 -13.62 -7.92 2.20
C ALA A 163 -13.09 -6.57 1.66
N VAL A 164 -12.00 -6.59 0.90
CA VAL A 164 -11.49 -5.39 0.23
C VAL A 164 -12.47 -4.89 -0.82
N GLY A 165 -13.03 -5.79 -1.63
CA GLY A 165 -14.03 -5.44 -2.66
C GLY A 165 -15.30 -4.82 -2.06
N THR A 166 -15.84 -5.42 -1.02
CA THR A 166 -17.04 -4.90 -0.33
C THR A 166 -16.76 -3.56 0.36
N SER A 167 -15.64 -3.39 1.03
CA SER A 167 -15.28 -2.10 1.64
C SER A 167 -15.14 -1.00 0.58
N ALA A 168 -14.49 -1.30 -0.55
CA ALA A 168 -14.37 -0.36 -1.66
C ALA A 168 -15.73 0.05 -2.21
N LEU A 169 -16.66 -0.90 -2.39
CA LEU A 169 -18.02 -0.61 -2.88
C LEU A 169 -18.86 0.21 -1.89
N VAL A 170 -18.69 -0.02 -0.58
CA VAL A 170 -19.44 0.69 0.47
C VAL A 170 -18.98 2.15 0.56
N PHE A 171 -17.67 2.38 0.53
CA PHE A 171 -17.10 3.73 0.68
C PHE A 171 -16.96 4.49 -0.64
N MET A 172 -17.26 3.85 -1.79
CA MET A 172 -17.24 4.50 -3.09
C MET A 172 -18.41 5.47 -3.25
N ASP A 173 -18.15 6.64 -3.84
CA ASP A 173 -19.18 7.62 -4.20
C ASP A 173 -20.29 7.01 -5.05
N LYS A 174 -21.54 7.46 -4.80
CA LYS A 174 -22.74 6.98 -5.52
C LYS A 174 -22.58 7.04 -7.05
N LEU A 175 -21.95 8.09 -7.55
CA LEU A 175 -21.73 8.33 -8.97
C LEU A 175 -20.73 7.33 -9.58
N MET A 176 -19.63 7.04 -8.89
CA MET A 176 -18.64 6.04 -9.28
C MET A 176 -19.25 4.63 -9.23
N ARG A 177 -20.02 4.33 -8.20
CA ARG A 177 -20.70 3.04 -8.04
C ARG A 177 -21.70 2.78 -9.20
N GLN A 178 -22.48 3.79 -9.59
CA GLN A 178 -23.40 3.67 -10.74
C GLN A 178 -22.65 3.43 -12.05
N LYS A 179 -21.54 4.12 -12.30
CA LYS A 179 -20.70 3.90 -13.49
C LYS A 179 -20.13 2.48 -13.51
N LEU A 180 -19.68 1.97 -12.38
CA LEU A 180 -19.13 0.62 -12.25
C LEU A 180 -20.20 -0.44 -12.57
N PHE A 181 -21.40 -0.32 -11.99
CA PHE A 181 -22.51 -1.22 -12.28
C PHE A 181 -22.96 -1.13 -13.75
N ALA A 182 -22.94 0.05 -14.36
CA ALA A 182 -23.26 0.22 -15.79
C ALA A 182 -22.23 -0.51 -16.68
N ILE A 183 -20.94 -0.41 -16.37
CA ILE A 183 -19.86 -1.10 -17.10
C ILE A 183 -19.99 -2.62 -16.96
N VAL A 184 -20.23 -3.11 -15.74
CA VAL A 184 -20.42 -4.55 -15.50
C VAL A 184 -21.64 -5.07 -16.25
N LYS A 185 -22.75 -4.33 -16.20
CA LYS A 185 -23.99 -4.69 -16.90
C LYS A 185 -23.81 -4.70 -18.43
N SER A 186 -23.08 -3.73 -18.98
CA SER A 186 -22.79 -3.68 -20.42
C SER A 186 -21.91 -4.86 -20.87
N LYS A 187 -20.91 -5.25 -20.08
CA LYS A 187 -20.08 -6.42 -20.40
C LYS A 187 -20.80 -7.75 -20.26
N LEU A 188 -21.71 -7.88 -19.30
CA LEU A 188 -22.55 -9.09 -19.16
C LEU A 188 -23.59 -9.23 -20.29
N HIS A 189 -24.02 -8.13 -20.93
CA HIS A 189 -24.91 -8.17 -22.07
C HIS A 189 -24.21 -8.46 -23.42
N ILE A 190 -22.88 -8.30 -23.48
CA ILE A 190 -22.11 -8.62 -24.72
C ILE A 190 -21.80 -10.12 -24.80
N THR A 191 -22.03 -10.89 -23.74
CA THR A 191 -21.83 -12.36 -23.70
C THR A 191 -23.14 -13.15 -23.94
N LYS A 192 -24.18 -12.53 -24.43
CA LYS A 192 -25.36 -13.15 -25.01
C LYS A 192 -25.47 -12.81 -26.51
#